data_259c212b2cdaab925eaa2c0f9998fb49
#
_entry.id   259c212b2cdaab925eaa2c0f9998fb49
#
_cell.length_a   1.000
_cell.length_b   1.000
_cell.length_c   1.000
_cell.angle_alpha   90.00
_cell.angle_beta   90.00
_cell.angle_gamma   90.00
#
_symmetry.space_group_name_H-M   'P 1'
#
loop_
_entity.id
_entity.type
_entity.pdbx_description
1 polymer ?
#
loop_
_entity_poly.entity_id
_entity_poly.type
_entity_poly.pdbx_seq_one_letter_code
_entity_poly.pdbx_strand_id
1 'polypeptide(L)'
;FIAGIHEAVDTDPVNAEVAADVNGPRVVTQSQTGLQLQDEETRELLRTVLLYGSEEERVELPVEVTEPTLTTQEAEATLGSGEPIAECTTSIEGSRSNRKTNVRVALSRFNGLKVDPGETVSFNAVALERTVANGYKEAIEYSEGESTTGIGGGTCQAATTLYGAL
;
A
#
# COMPACT_ATOMS: atom_id res chain seq x y z
N PHE A 1 -28.04 26.74 -8.99
CA PHE A 1 -28.77 25.48 -8.71
C PHE A 1 -27.95 24.28 -9.18
N ILE A 2 -27.57 24.16 -10.47
CA ILE A 2 -26.77 23.04 -11.00
C ILE A 2 -25.40 22.90 -10.27
N ALA A 3 -24.72 24.02 -10.00
CA ALA A 3 -23.46 23.98 -9.22
C ALA A 3 -23.60 23.31 -7.85
N GLY A 4 -24.74 23.50 -7.18
CA GLY A 4 -25.04 22.81 -5.92
C GLY A 4 -25.35 21.32 -6.09
N ILE A 5 -25.77 20.89 -7.29
CA ILE A 5 -25.96 19.46 -7.61
C ILE A 5 -24.61 18.80 -7.84
N HIS A 6 -23.68 19.46 -8.56
CA HIS A 6 -22.30 18.98 -8.71
C HIS A 6 -21.63 18.72 -7.35
N GLU A 7 -21.72 19.68 -6.43
CA GLU A 7 -21.14 19.54 -5.09
C GLU A 7 -21.71 18.34 -4.31
N ALA A 8 -22.94 17.94 -4.61
CA ALA A 8 -23.61 16.83 -3.95
C ALA A 8 -23.43 15.47 -4.65
N VAL A 9 -23.13 15.47 -5.96
CA VAL A 9 -23.12 14.26 -6.79
C VAL A 9 -21.70 13.87 -7.23
N ASP A 10 -20.88 14.86 -7.61
CA ASP A 10 -19.56 14.57 -8.17
C ASP A 10 -18.64 13.97 -7.11
N THR A 11 -18.11 12.79 -7.44
CA THR A 11 -17.16 12.07 -6.60
C THR A 11 -16.07 11.47 -7.47
N ASP A 12 -14.83 11.56 -7.02
CA ASP A 12 -13.72 10.87 -7.66
C ASP A 12 -13.73 9.36 -7.35
N PRO A 13 -13.32 8.50 -8.29
CA PRO A 13 -13.19 7.09 -8.03
C PRO A 13 -12.09 6.82 -7.00
N VAL A 14 -12.36 5.91 -6.07
CA VAL A 14 -11.40 5.48 -5.04
C VAL A 14 -10.97 4.05 -5.34
N ASN A 15 -9.66 3.84 -5.46
CA ASN A 15 -9.10 2.50 -5.62
C ASN A 15 -9.12 1.72 -4.31
N ALA A 16 -9.28 0.41 -4.41
CA ALA A 16 -9.04 -0.47 -3.28
C ALA A 16 -7.57 -0.43 -2.85
N GLU A 17 -7.33 -0.45 -1.54
CA GLU A 17 -5.99 -0.56 -0.99
C GLU A 17 -5.85 -1.86 -0.19
N VAL A 18 -4.70 -2.49 -0.34
CA VAL A 18 -4.33 -3.71 0.38
C VAL A 18 -3.17 -3.40 1.29
N ALA A 19 -3.27 -3.80 2.54
CA ALA A 19 -2.16 -3.80 3.49
C ALA A 19 -1.96 -5.19 4.08
N ALA A 20 -0.72 -5.53 4.39
CA ALA A 20 -0.35 -6.74 5.11
C ALA A 20 0.09 -6.38 6.53
N ASP A 21 -0.40 -7.14 7.49
CA ASP A 21 0.00 -7.07 8.90
C ASP A 21 0.28 -8.46 9.46
N VAL A 22 0.42 -8.57 10.78
CA VAL A 22 0.68 -9.87 11.46
C VAL A 22 -0.43 -10.90 11.28
N ASN A 23 -1.61 -10.49 10.82
CA ASN A 23 -2.75 -11.37 10.55
C ASN A 23 -2.87 -11.71 9.06
N GLY A 24 -1.94 -11.25 8.24
CA GLY A 24 -1.90 -11.45 6.80
C GLY A 24 -2.38 -10.25 5.98
N PRO A 25 -2.41 -10.40 4.66
CA PRO A 25 -2.86 -9.36 3.76
C PRO A 25 -4.39 -9.21 3.81
N ARG A 26 -4.86 -7.96 3.76
CA ARG A 26 -6.29 -7.64 3.74
C ARG A 26 -6.57 -6.35 2.99
N VAL A 27 -7.77 -6.19 2.47
CA VAL A 27 -8.24 -4.91 1.95
C VAL A 27 -8.48 -3.96 3.14
N VAL A 28 -7.84 -2.81 3.13
CA VAL A 28 -7.98 -1.77 4.16
C VAL A 28 -8.85 -0.61 3.70
N THR A 29 -8.90 -0.36 2.38
CA THR A 29 -9.79 0.62 1.75
C THR A 29 -10.59 -0.08 0.67
N GLN A 30 -11.91 0.02 0.73
CA GLN A 30 -12.78 -0.50 -0.34
C GLN A 30 -12.79 0.48 -1.52
N SER A 31 -12.88 -0.05 -2.72
CA SER A 31 -13.04 0.77 -3.92
C SER A 31 -14.41 1.42 -3.98
N GLN A 32 -14.46 2.59 -4.58
CA GLN A 32 -15.72 3.30 -4.88
C GLN A 32 -15.66 3.83 -6.30
N THR A 33 -16.78 3.74 -7.01
CA THR A 33 -16.94 4.35 -8.32
C THR A 33 -17.03 5.86 -8.19
N GLY A 34 -16.43 6.58 -9.11
CA GLY A 34 -16.61 8.01 -9.28
C GLY A 34 -17.90 8.31 -10.04
N LEU A 35 -18.53 9.40 -9.71
CA LEU A 35 -19.71 9.92 -10.40
C LEU A 35 -19.43 11.34 -10.87
N GLN A 36 -19.84 11.66 -12.09
CA GLN A 36 -19.76 13.01 -12.63
C GLN A 36 -21.08 13.39 -13.30
N LEU A 37 -21.68 14.47 -12.86
CA LEU A 37 -22.94 14.94 -13.38
C LEU A 37 -22.79 15.38 -14.85
N GLN A 38 -23.69 14.94 -15.72
CA GLN A 38 -23.73 15.34 -17.12
C GLN A 38 -24.56 16.61 -17.27
N ASP A 39 -23.89 17.74 -17.48
CA ASP A 39 -24.45 19.08 -17.45
C ASP A 39 -25.59 19.30 -18.44
N GLU A 40 -25.38 18.98 -19.72
CA GLU A 40 -26.35 19.28 -20.78
C GLU A 40 -27.58 18.39 -20.63
N GLU A 41 -27.40 17.12 -20.36
CA GLU A 41 -28.48 16.17 -20.13
C GLU A 41 -29.30 16.54 -18.88
N THR A 42 -28.61 16.98 -17.83
CA THR A 42 -29.26 17.47 -16.60
C THR A 42 -30.10 18.73 -16.86
N ARG A 43 -29.59 19.66 -17.66
CA ARG A 43 -30.33 20.88 -18.02
C ARG A 43 -31.57 20.57 -18.82
N GLU A 44 -31.48 19.72 -19.84
CA GLU A 44 -32.63 19.32 -20.67
C GLU A 44 -33.67 18.56 -19.84
N LEU A 45 -33.22 17.65 -18.95
CA LEU A 45 -34.09 16.93 -18.05
C LEU A 45 -34.85 17.86 -17.12
N LEU A 46 -34.14 18.77 -16.43
CA LEU A 46 -34.73 19.75 -15.52
C LEU A 46 -35.68 20.70 -16.25
N ARG A 47 -35.31 21.13 -17.46
CA ARG A 47 -36.18 21.95 -18.29
C ARG A 47 -37.50 21.24 -18.63
N THR A 48 -37.42 19.98 -19.01
CA THR A 48 -38.58 19.14 -19.33
C THR A 48 -39.49 18.97 -18.11
N VAL A 49 -38.92 18.63 -16.97
CA VAL A 49 -39.67 18.49 -15.72
C VAL A 49 -40.34 19.76 -15.27
N LEU A 50 -39.65 20.89 -15.40
CA LEU A 50 -40.21 22.23 -15.01
C LEU A 50 -41.31 22.71 -15.94
N LEU A 51 -41.25 22.40 -17.23
CA LEU A 51 -42.24 22.85 -18.21
C LEU A 51 -43.47 21.94 -18.31
N TYR A 52 -43.29 20.65 -18.17
CA TYR A 52 -44.34 19.66 -18.44
C TYR A 52 -44.71 18.82 -17.19
N GLY A 53 -43.99 18.98 -16.11
CA GLY A 53 -44.12 18.15 -14.92
C GLY A 53 -43.43 16.81 -15.05
N SER A 54 -43.37 16.07 -13.95
CA SER A 54 -42.95 14.68 -13.93
C SER A 54 -44.07 13.85 -13.34
N GLU A 55 -44.35 12.68 -13.92
CA GLU A 55 -45.25 11.70 -13.34
C GLU A 55 -44.66 11.00 -12.12
N GLU A 56 -43.33 11.11 -11.97
CA GLU A 56 -42.58 10.50 -10.88
C GLU A 56 -42.23 11.52 -9.80
N GLU A 57 -42.32 11.10 -8.53
CA GLU A 57 -41.93 11.94 -7.38
C GLU A 57 -40.40 12.19 -7.34
N ARG A 58 -39.63 11.42 -8.08
CA ARG A 58 -38.16 11.49 -8.15
C ARG A 58 -37.72 11.50 -9.59
N VAL A 59 -36.64 12.22 -9.84
CA VAL A 59 -36.02 12.31 -11.16
C VAL A 59 -34.60 11.83 -11.02
N GLU A 60 -34.26 10.80 -11.82
CA GLU A 60 -32.87 10.30 -11.87
C GLU A 60 -32.01 11.28 -12.68
N LEU A 61 -30.88 11.66 -12.09
CA LEU A 61 -29.94 12.56 -12.75
C LEU A 61 -28.99 11.78 -13.65
N PRO A 62 -28.71 12.25 -14.87
CA PRO A 62 -27.72 11.64 -15.74
C PRO A 62 -26.32 11.88 -15.18
N VAL A 63 -25.62 10.80 -14.89
CA VAL A 63 -24.24 10.81 -14.40
C VAL A 63 -23.36 9.91 -15.27
N GLU A 64 -22.13 10.32 -15.45
CA GLU A 64 -21.07 9.49 -15.96
C GLU A 64 -20.41 8.74 -14.78
N VAL A 65 -20.29 7.43 -14.92
CA VAL A 65 -19.69 6.57 -13.90
C VAL A 65 -18.25 6.27 -14.31
N THR A 66 -17.30 6.56 -13.42
CA THR A 66 -15.88 6.23 -13.61
C THR A 66 -15.52 5.09 -12.67
N GLU A 67 -15.11 3.98 -13.24
CA GLU A 67 -14.67 2.82 -12.45
C GLU A 67 -13.29 3.07 -11.83
N PRO A 68 -13.03 2.58 -10.61
CA PRO A 68 -11.70 2.61 -10.03
C PRO A 68 -10.75 1.71 -10.82
N THR A 69 -9.47 2.07 -10.84
CA THR A 69 -8.43 1.28 -11.54
C THR A 69 -8.18 -0.08 -10.87
N LEU A 70 -8.46 -0.18 -9.56
CA LEU A 70 -8.39 -1.40 -8.78
C LEU A 70 -9.68 -1.52 -7.94
N THR A 71 -10.52 -2.46 -8.30
CA THR A 71 -11.74 -2.76 -7.54
C THR A 71 -11.45 -3.56 -6.28
N THR A 72 -12.34 -3.51 -5.30
CA THR A 72 -12.25 -4.34 -4.08
C THR A 72 -12.16 -5.83 -4.42
N GLN A 73 -12.96 -6.29 -5.39
CA GLN A 73 -12.97 -7.69 -5.82
C GLN A 73 -11.64 -8.12 -6.45
N GLU A 74 -11.04 -7.29 -7.30
CA GLU A 74 -9.72 -7.55 -7.86
C GLU A 74 -8.64 -7.54 -6.79
N ALA A 75 -8.70 -6.57 -5.87
CA ALA A 75 -7.80 -6.50 -4.73
C ALA A 75 -7.90 -7.78 -3.86
N GLU A 76 -9.10 -8.22 -3.52
CA GLU A 76 -9.34 -9.47 -2.77
C GLU A 76 -8.82 -10.69 -3.52
N ALA A 77 -9.00 -10.77 -4.84
CA ALA A 77 -8.49 -11.86 -5.65
C ALA A 77 -6.95 -11.95 -5.66
N THR A 78 -6.26 -10.83 -5.44
CA THR A 78 -4.79 -10.79 -5.36
C THR A 78 -4.23 -11.14 -3.98
N LEU A 79 -5.07 -11.22 -2.93
CA LEU A 79 -4.61 -11.48 -1.58
C LEU A 79 -4.09 -12.90 -1.34
N GLY A 80 -4.42 -13.83 -2.22
CA GLY A 80 -4.10 -15.24 -2.04
C GLY A 80 -4.72 -15.83 -0.77
N SER A 81 -4.21 -16.96 -0.29
CA SER A 81 -4.67 -17.61 0.95
C SER A 81 -4.23 -16.89 2.22
N GLY A 82 -3.31 -15.93 2.13
CA GLY A 82 -2.66 -15.31 3.27
C GLY A 82 -1.71 -16.24 4.05
N GLU A 83 -1.54 -17.48 3.58
CA GLU A 83 -0.59 -18.40 4.19
C GLU A 83 0.84 -18.07 3.79
N PRO A 84 1.81 -18.16 4.72
CA PRO A 84 3.21 -17.93 4.40
C PRO A 84 3.71 -18.99 3.41
N ILE A 85 4.31 -18.53 2.31
CA ILE A 85 4.89 -19.40 1.28
C ILE A 85 6.22 -19.98 1.78
N ALA A 86 6.98 -19.17 2.51
CA ALA A 86 8.26 -19.57 3.09
C ALA A 86 8.55 -18.77 4.37
N GLU A 87 9.36 -19.37 5.23
CA GLU A 87 9.78 -18.76 6.49
C GLU A 87 11.26 -19.06 6.75
N CYS A 88 11.98 -18.07 7.25
CA CYS A 88 13.35 -18.27 7.75
C CYS A 88 13.56 -17.50 9.04
N THR A 89 14.12 -18.18 10.03
CA THR A 89 14.43 -17.58 11.32
C THR A 89 15.91 -17.71 11.62
N THR A 90 16.55 -16.61 12.03
CA THR A 90 17.91 -16.62 12.56
C THR A 90 17.97 -16.01 13.95
N SER A 91 18.77 -16.58 14.86
CA SER A 91 18.88 -16.09 16.23
C SER A 91 19.81 -14.88 16.31
N ILE A 92 19.35 -13.85 17.02
CA ILE A 92 20.15 -12.71 17.47
C ILE A 92 20.38 -12.73 18.98
N GLU A 93 20.12 -13.86 19.61
CA GLU A 93 20.37 -14.06 21.04
C GLU A 93 21.86 -13.87 21.37
N GLY A 94 22.18 -13.32 22.53
CA GLY A 94 23.56 -12.98 22.89
C GLY A 94 24.13 -11.73 22.18
N SER A 95 23.50 -11.22 21.12
CA SER A 95 23.97 -10.01 20.46
C SER A 95 23.76 -8.74 21.31
N ARG A 96 24.68 -7.78 21.18
CA ARG A 96 24.56 -6.45 21.82
C ARG A 96 23.32 -5.70 21.32
N SER A 97 22.78 -4.81 22.14
CA SER A 97 21.54 -4.06 21.87
C SER A 97 21.56 -3.32 20.51
N ASN A 98 22.65 -2.62 20.19
CA ASN A 98 22.78 -1.88 18.93
C ASN A 98 22.69 -2.80 17.70
N ARG A 99 23.33 -3.97 17.77
CA ARG A 99 23.25 -4.96 16.68
C ARG A 99 21.83 -5.48 16.52
N LYS A 100 21.14 -5.77 17.63
CA LYS A 100 19.70 -6.18 17.60
C LYS A 100 18.84 -5.10 16.98
N THR A 101 19.10 -3.81 17.30
CA THR A 101 18.41 -2.67 16.68
C THR A 101 18.64 -2.63 15.18
N ASN A 102 19.89 -2.76 14.71
CA ASN A 102 20.22 -2.72 13.28
C ASN A 102 19.52 -3.83 12.48
N VAL A 103 19.50 -5.06 13.00
CA VAL A 103 18.80 -6.18 12.36
C VAL A 103 17.30 -5.89 12.26
N ARG A 104 16.67 -5.39 13.34
CA ARG A 104 15.23 -5.04 13.32
C ARG A 104 14.92 -3.91 12.37
N VAL A 105 15.73 -2.85 12.38
CA VAL A 105 15.55 -1.70 11.47
C VAL A 105 15.64 -2.16 10.02
N ALA A 106 16.61 -2.99 9.66
CA ALA A 106 16.75 -3.51 8.31
C ALA A 106 15.54 -4.35 7.90
N LEU A 107 15.13 -5.31 8.71
CA LEU A 107 14.01 -6.23 8.38
C LEU A 107 12.66 -5.52 8.39
N SER A 108 12.43 -4.55 9.30
CA SER A 108 11.15 -3.85 9.37
C SER A 108 10.79 -3.08 8.09
N ARG A 109 11.79 -2.72 7.27
CA ARG A 109 11.57 -2.03 5.99
C ARG A 109 11.03 -2.92 4.88
N PHE A 110 11.11 -4.24 5.06
CA PHE A 110 10.54 -5.24 4.15
C PHE A 110 9.10 -5.63 4.53
N ASN A 111 8.64 -5.20 5.71
CA ASN A 111 7.28 -5.50 6.13
C ASN A 111 6.27 -4.78 5.23
N GLY A 112 5.35 -5.54 4.64
CA GLY A 112 4.35 -5.01 3.70
C GLY A 112 4.88 -4.71 2.29
N LEU A 113 6.15 -5.00 2.00
CA LEU A 113 6.68 -4.86 0.64
C LEU A 113 6.00 -5.86 -0.28
N LYS A 114 5.41 -5.36 -1.36
CA LYS A 114 4.91 -6.18 -2.45
C LYS A 114 5.96 -6.27 -3.54
N VAL A 115 6.10 -7.46 -4.12
CA VAL A 115 7.02 -7.74 -5.22
C VAL A 115 6.23 -8.47 -6.30
N ASP A 116 6.16 -7.89 -7.49
CA ASP A 116 5.44 -8.48 -8.62
C ASP A 116 6.23 -9.62 -9.26
N PRO A 117 5.57 -10.55 -9.95
CA PRO A 117 6.23 -11.62 -10.67
C PRO A 117 7.29 -11.08 -11.66
N GLY A 118 8.55 -11.52 -11.49
CA GLY A 118 9.67 -11.06 -12.30
C GLY A 118 10.31 -9.75 -11.86
N GLU A 119 9.78 -9.09 -10.84
CA GLU A 119 10.39 -7.90 -10.25
C GLU A 119 11.67 -8.25 -9.48
N THR A 120 12.64 -7.34 -9.52
CA THR A 120 13.89 -7.46 -8.77
C THR A 120 13.94 -6.42 -7.67
N VAL A 121 14.07 -6.85 -6.42
CA VAL A 121 14.18 -5.97 -5.26
C VAL A 121 15.61 -5.97 -4.74
N SER A 122 16.19 -4.76 -4.61
CA SER A 122 17.51 -4.59 -4.00
C SER A 122 17.37 -4.47 -2.49
N PHE A 123 18.01 -5.39 -1.74
CA PHE A 123 18.10 -5.30 -0.28
C PHE A 123 18.61 -3.93 0.18
N ASN A 124 19.65 -3.41 -0.45
CA ASN A 124 20.24 -2.14 -0.05
C ASN A 124 19.32 -0.95 -0.32
N ALA A 125 18.55 -0.99 -1.41
CA ALA A 125 17.59 0.05 -1.72
C ALA A 125 16.46 0.12 -0.67
N VAL A 126 15.92 -1.02 -0.27
CA VAL A 126 14.86 -1.11 0.74
C VAL A 126 15.38 -0.82 2.15
N ALA A 127 16.51 -1.44 2.53
CA ALA A 127 17.11 -1.24 3.85
C ALA A 127 17.66 0.19 4.06
N LEU A 128 17.82 0.95 2.97
CA LEU A 128 18.40 2.29 2.92
C LEU A 128 19.88 2.33 3.38
N GLU A 129 20.47 3.50 3.29
CA GLU A 129 21.83 3.76 3.77
C GLU A 129 21.92 3.58 5.29
N ARG A 130 23.02 2.97 5.76
CA ARG A 130 23.25 2.68 7.19
C ARG A 130 23.73 3.91 7.91
N THR A 131 22.80 4.81 8.20
CA THR A 131 23.05 6.06 8.92
C THR A 131 22.25 6.12 10.22
N VAL A 132 22.69 6.98 11.14
CA VAL A 132 21.94 7.25 12.38
C VAL A 132 20.57 7.85 12.06
N ALA A 133 20.47 8.69 11.03
CA ALA A 133 19.20 9.29 10.58
C ALA A 133 18.19 8.22 10.15
N ASN A 134 18.66 7.12 9.56
CA ASN A 134 17.84 5.98 9.17
C ASN A 134 17.57 4.98 10.33
N GLY A 135 17.97 5.30 11.55
CA GLY A 135 17.72 4.51 12.75
C GLY A 135 18.80 3.46 13.06
N TYR A 136 19.87 3.39 12.25
CA TYR A 136 20.98 2.47 12.51
C TYR A 136 21.89 2.98 13.62
N LYS A 137 22.54 2.05 14.30
CA LYS A 137 23.46 2.30 15.42
C LYS A 137 24.82 1.70 15.15
N GLU A 138 25.81 2.23 15.83
CA GLU A 138 27.16 1.70 15.83
C GLU A 138 27.19 0.30 16.45
N ALA A 139 27.76 -0.66 15.73
CA ALA A 139 27.94 -2.04 16.17
C ALA A 139 29.12 -2.67 15.45
N ILE A 140 29.56 -3.84 15.91
CA ILE A 140 30.64 -4.59 15.26
C ILE A 140 30.18 -5.02 13.87
N GLU A 141 31.02 -4.75 12.88
CA GLU A 141 30.89 -5.24 11.50
C GLU A 141 32.19 -5.93 11.07
N TYR A 142 32.08 -6.73 10.00
CA TYR A 142 33.21 -7.39 9.39
C TYR A 142 33.47 -6.72 8.04
N SER A 143 34.67 -6.16 7.90
CA SER A 143 35.15 -5.53 6.67
C SER A 143 36.55 -6.04 6.36
N GLU A 144 36.78 -6.49 5.12
CA GLU A 144 38.08 -6.96 4.63
C GLU A 144 38.72 -8.08 5.49
N GLY A 145 37.89 -8.89 6.17
CA GLY A 145 38.35 -9.97 7.03
C GLY A 145 38.65 -9.57 8.47
N GLU A 146 38.50 -8.30 8.81
CA GLU A 146 38.72 -7.77 10.16
C GLU A 146 37.40 -7.38 10.85
N SER A 147 37.40 -7.45 12.19
CA SER A 147 36.29 -6.95 13.00
C SER A 147 36.54 -5.49 13.31
N THR A 148 35.66 -4.64 12.80
CA THR A 148 35.69 -3.19 13.06
C THR A 148 34.36 -2.72 13.64
N THR A 149 34.26 -1.45 13.98
CA THR A 149 33.03 -0.84 14.48
C THR A 149 32.52 0.15 13.46
N GLY A 150 31.25 0.00 13.05
CA GLY A 150 30.62 0.89 12.09
C GLY A 150 29.11 0.97 12.28
N ILE A 151 28.49 1.96 11.64
CA ILE A 151 27.03 2.14 11.70
C ILE A 151 26.35 1.08 10.82
N GLY A 152 25.43 0.33 11.41
CA GLY A 152 24.67 -0.72 10.70
C GLY A 152 25.27 -2.12 10.87
N GLY A 153 26.27 -2.31 11.71
CA GLY A 153 26.82 -3.64 12.01
C GLY A 153 25.73 -4.64 12.38
N GLY A 154 25.72 -5.80 11.70
CA GLY A 154 24.71 -6.85 11.85
C GLY A 154 23.69 -6.94 10.72
N THR A 155 23.60 -5.98 9.79
CA THR A 155 22.64 -5.99 8.67
C THR A 155 22.84 -7.14 7.70
N CYS A 156 24.04 -7.73 7.60
CA CYS A 156 24.30 -8.93 6.82
C CYS A 156 23.43 -10.11 7.31
N GLN A 157 23.18 -10.21 8.62
CA GLN A 157 22.27 -11.23 9.14
C GLN A 157 20.82 -11.00 8.70
N ALA A 158 20.38 -9.75 8.62
CA ALA A 158 19.06 -9.44 8.08
C ALA A 158 18.93 -9.89 6.61
N ALA A 159 19.97 -9.61 5.80
CA ALA A 159 20.01 -10.07 4.40
C ALA A 159 20.01 -11.62 4.31
N THR A 160 20.78 -12.30 5.14
CA THR A 160 20.80 -13.77 5.18
C THR A 160 19.45 -14.36 5.60
N THR A 161 18.78 -13.75 6.59
CA THR A 161 17.45 -14.21 7.02
C THR A 161 16.42 -14.04 5.91
N LEU A 162 16.43 -12.91 5.23
CA LEU A 162 15.53 -12.65 4.09
C LEU A 162 15.81 -13.63 2.95
N TYR A 163 17.08 -13.79 2.58
CA TYR A 163 17.49 -14.74 1.53
C TYR A 163 17.10 -16.19 1.83
N GLY A 164 17.14 -16.59 3.10
CA GLY A 164 16.72 -17.92 3.50
C GLY A 164 15.20 -18.17 3.42
N ALA A 165 14.41 -17.12 3.31
CA ALA A 165 12.95 -17.20 3.13
C ALA A 165 12.52 -17.07 1.64
N LEU A 166 13.44 -16.77 0.72
CA LEU A 166 13.19 -16.65 -0.71
C LEU A 166 13.58 -17.94 -1.45
#